data_f53544c22e745aa472a4134af978e03b
#
_entry.id   f53544c22e745aa472a4134af978e03b
#
_cell.length_a   1.000
_cell.length_b   1.000
_cell.length_c   1.000
_cell.angle_alpha   90.00
_cell.angle_beta   90.00
_cell.angle_gamma   90.00
#
_symmetry.space_group_name_H-M   'P 1'
#
loop_
_entity.id
_entity.type
_entity.pdbx_description
1 polymer ?
#
loop_
_entity_poly.entity_id
_entity_poly.type
_entity_poly.pdbx_seq_one_letter_code
_entity_poly.pdbx_strand_id
1 'polypeptide(L)'
;MIRIAGPLTLKTLYEFQERSREGAEDSVVLDLGGVPYADSAGLGAMLGVLASCQRQGKGFAVAAAGERIKGLFRLTRVEGLVNSFDTVGEAVQYLQKQAAASPGA
;
A
#
# COMPACT_ATOMS: atom_id res chain seq x y z
N MET A 1 10.56 2.84 0.37
CA MET A 1 9.40 2.80 -0.55
C MET A 1 9.45 1.53 -1.36
N ILE A 2 8.33 0.85 -1.50
CA ILE A 2 8.24 -0.38 -2.28
C ILE A 2 7.36 -0.13 -3.49
N ARG A 3 7.85 -0.49 -4.68
CA ARG A 3 7.14 -0.30 -5.94
C ARG A 3 6.80 -1.66 -6.55
N ILE A 4 5.54 -1.81 -6.98
CA ILE A 4 5.09 -2.99 -7.68
C ILE A 4 4.84 -2.64 -9.14
N ALA A 5 5.34 -3.47 -10.05
CA ALA A 5 5.10 -3.35 -11.49
C ALA A 5 4.35 -4.60 -11.95
N GLY A 6 3.45 -4.43 -12.93
CA GLY A 6 2.65 -5.54 -13.46
C GLY A 6 1.40 -5.81 -12.63
N PRO A 7 0.66 -6.90 -12.93
CA PRO A 7 -0.59 -7.19 -12.23
C PRO A 7 -0.39 -7.42 -10.74
N LEU A 8 -1.34 -6.97 -9.94
CA LEU A 8 -1.33 -7.19 -8.49
C LEU A 8 -1.98 -8.54 -8.21
N THR A 9 -1.18 -9.58 -8.19
CA THR A 9 -1.63 -10.96 -7.98
C THR A 9 -0.93 -11.54 -6.76
N LEU A 10 -1.34 -12.74 -6.36
CA LEU A 10 -0.73 -13.43 -5.24
C LEU A 10 0.79 -13.57 -5.41
N LYS A 11 1.24 -13.86 -6.62
CA LYS A 11 2.66 -14.03 -6.90
C LYS A 11 3.47 -12.74 -6.69
N THR A 12 2.98 -11.63 -7.25
CA THR A 12 3.70 -10.35 -7.16
C THR A 12 3.69 -9.84 -5.72
N LEU A 13 2.62 -10.08 -4.98
CA LEU A 13 2.56 -9.69 -3.57
C LEU A 13 3.42 -10.56 -2.68
N TYR A 14 3.61 -11.81 -3.03
CA TYR A 14 4.54 -12.65 -2.30
C TYR A 14 5.96 -12.06 -2.36
N GLU A 15 6.39 -11.62 -3.54
CA GLU A 15 7.67 -10.95 -3.71
C GLU A 15 7.74 -9.66 -2.91
N PHE A 16 6.65 -8.91 -2.88
CA PHE A 16 6.53 -7.69 -2.11
C PHE A 16 6.66 -7.95 -0.61
N GLN A 17 6.01 -8.99 -0.10
CA GLN A 17 6.09 -9.36 1.31
C GLN A 17 7.52 -9.72 1.72
N GLU A 18 8.24 -10.41 0.85
CA GLU A 18 9.64 -10.75 1.11
C GLU A 18 10.50 -9.49 1.25
N ARG A 19 10.29 -8.50 0.37
CA ARG A 19 11.01 -7.23 0.46
C ARG A 19 10.67 -6.47 1.72
N SER A 20 9.40 -6.46 2.12
CA SER A 20 8.99 -5.68 3.28
C SER A 20 9.52 -6.26 4.59
N ARG A 21 9.78 -7.56 4.62
CA ARG A 21 10.38 -8.20 5.80
C ARG A 21 11.83 -7.79 6.02
N GLU A 22 12.56 -7.55 4.94
CA GLU A 22 13.96 -7.21 4.99
C GLU A 22 14.19 -5.75 5.36
N GLY A 23 13.18 -4.91 5.16
CA GLY A 23 13.30 -3.48 5.37
C GLY A 23 13.06 -3.05 6.79
N ALA A 24 13.94 -2.23 7.34
CA ALA A 24 13.73 -1.55 8.62
C ALA A 24 13.01 -0.22 8.40
N GLU A 25 12.24 -0.10 7.35
CA GLU A 25 11.58 1.14 6.99
C GLU A 25 10.37 1.40 7.88
N ASP A 26 10.19 2.66 8.29
CA ASP A 26 9.08 3.07 9.15
C ASP A 26 7.76 3.18 8.42
N SER A 27 7.79 3.18 7.09
CA SER A 27 6.58 3.32 6.30
C SER A 27 6.72 2.62 4.94
N VAL A 28 5.57 2.28 4.37
CA VAL A 28 5.48 1.60 3.09
C VAL A 28 4.57 2.39 2.16
N VAL A 29 5.07 2.73 0.97
CA VAL A 29 4.25 3.29 -0.11
C VAL A 29 4.17 2.26 -1.22
N LEU A 30 2.95 1.85 -1.54
CA LEU A 30 2.70 0.90 -2.60
C LEU A 30 2.38 1.67 -3.88
N ASP A 31 3.33 1.75 -4.80
CA ASP A 31 3.17 2.46 -6.07
C ASP A 31 2.48 1.53 -7.07
N LEU A 32 1.23 1.80 -7.35
CA LEU A 32 0.41 1.00 -8.25
C LEU A 32 0.34 1.57 -9.67
N GLY A 33 1.18 2.55 -9.99
CA GLY A 33 1.16 3.19 -11.30
C GLY A 33 1.41 2.26 -12.47
N GLY A 34 2.16 1.17 -12.25
CA GLY A 34 2.40 0.17 -13.29
C GLY A 34 1.49 -1.06 -13.20
N VAL A 35 0.47 -1.01 -12.35
CA VAL A 35 -0.38 -2.17 -12.09
C VAL A 35 -1.71 -2.01 -12.82
N PRO A 36 -1.96 -2.79 -13.90
CA PRO A 36 -3.19 -2.63 -14.69
C PRO A 36 -4.44 -3.19 -14.01
N TYR A 37 -4.30 -4.19 -13.15
CA TYR A 37 -5.44 -4.79 -12.46
C TYR A 37 -4.96 -5.58 -11.24
N ALA A 38 -5.91 -5.93 -10.39
CA ALA A 38 -5.66 -6.80 -9.24
C ALA A 38 -6.75 -7.86 -9.15
N ASP A 39 -6.39 -9.06 -8.72
CA ASP A 39 -7.37 -10.10 -8.40
C ASP A 39 -7.67 -10.10 -6.90
N SER A 40 -8.63 -10.96 -6.51
CA SER A 40 -9.04 -11.05 -5.10
C SER A 40 -7.89 -11.48 -4.18
N ALA A 41 -7.04 -12.38 -4.65
CA ALA A 41 -5.88 -12.83 -3.88
C ALA A 41 -4.86 -11.71 -3.72
N GLY A 42 -4.64 -10.92 -4.79
CA GLY A 42 -3.76 -9.78 -4.74
C GLY A 42 -4.26 -8.71 -3.77
N LEU A 43 -5.56 -8.42 -3.82
CA LEU A 43 -6.16 -7.48 -2.89
C LEU A 43 -6.05 -7.96 -1.45
N GLY A 44 -6.33 -9.25 -1.21
CA GLY A 44 -6.22 -9.82 0.12
C GLY A 44 -4.82 -9.75 0.69
N ALA A 45 -3.82 -10.02 -0.15
CA ALA A 45 -2.42 -9.94 0.28
C ALA A 45 -2.01 -8.48 0.55
N MET A 46 -2.51 -7.52 -0.22
CA MET A 46 -2.27 -6.10 0.03
C MET A 46 -2.85 -5.69 1.39
N LEU A 47 -4.06 -6.12 1.69
CA LEU A 47 -4.68 -5.84 2.98
C LEU A 47 -3.92 -6.52 4.12
N GLY A 48 -3.32 -7.68 3.86
CA GLY A 48 -2.45 -8.35 4.82
C GLY A 48 -1.21 -7.51 5.15
N VAL A 49 -0.62 -6.87 4.14
CA VAL A 49 0.51 -5.97 4.35
C VAL A 49 0.06 -4.75 5.16
N LEU A 50 -1.10 -4.19 4.84
CA LEU A 50 -1.66 -3.08 5.61
C LEU A 50 -1.81 -3.46 7.09
N ALA A 51 -2.41 -4.61 7.36
CA ALA A 51 -2.60 -5.08 8.73
C ALA A 51 -1.26 -5.29 9.44
N SER A 52 -0.27 -5.83 8.75
CA SER A 52 1.06 -6.02 9.29
C SER A 52 1.72 -4.69 9.65
N CYS A 53 1.57 -3.69 8.78
CA CYS A 53 2.09 -2.34 9.06
C CYS A 53 1.43 -1.75 10.29
N GLN A 54 0.12 -1.90 10.42
CA GLN A 54 -0.60 -1.40 11.59
C GLN A 54 -0.11 -2.04 12.89
N ARG A 55 0.12 -3.35 12.87
CA ARG A 55 0.63 -4.06 14.04
C ARG A 55 2.03 -3.61 14.44
N GLN A 56 2.84 -3.24 13.45
CA GLN A 56 4.23 -2.82 13.68
C GLN A 56 4.37 -1.33 13.90
N GLY A 57 3.28 -0.59 13.87
CA GLY A 57 3.33 0.87 13.99
C GLY A 57 3.91 1.57 12.78
N LYS A 58 3.91 0.91 11.63
CA LYS A 58 4.42 1.49 10.38
C LYS A 58 3.31 2.17 9.60
N GLY A 59 3.65 3.26 8.91
CA GLY A 59 2.72 3.91 8.01
C GLY A 59 2.54 3.11 6.72
N PHE A 60 1.36 3.24 6.11
CA PHE A 60 1.05 2.57 4.85
C PHE A 60 0.22 3.51 3.99
N ALA A 61 0.58 3.60 2.71
CA ALA A 61 -0.18 4.37 1.73
C ALA A 61 -0.06 3.73 0.36
N VAL A 62 -1.06 3.98 -0.48
CA VAL A 62 -1.10 3.51 -1.86
C VAL A 62 -1.05 4.73 -2.78
N ALA A 63 -0.32 4.66 -3.86
CA ALA A 63 -0.17 5.76 -4.79
C ALA A 63 -0.46 5.32 -6.22
N ALA A 64 -1.00 6.25 -7.00
CA ALA A 64 -1.19 6.10 -8.44
C ALA A 64 -2.07 4.92 -8.85
N ALA A 65 -3.02 4.52 -8.03
CA ALA A 65 -3.96 3.45 -8.37
C ALA A 65 -4.82 3.88 -9.56
N GLY A 66 -4.91 2.99 -10.56
CA GLY A 66 -5.77 3.24 -11.72
C GLY A 66 -7.23 3.03 -11.40
N GLU A 67 -8.10 3.38 -12.36
CA GLU A 67 -9.55 3.32 -12.15
C GLU A 67 -10.05 1.91 -11.83
N ARG A 68 -9.45 0.89 -12.43
CA ARG A 68 -9.84 -0.50 -12.16
C ARG A 68 -9.56 -0.88 -10.71
N ILE A 69 -8.40 -0.46 -10.19
CA ILE A 69 -8.03 -0.77 -8.82
C ILE A 69 -8.87 0.04 -7.85
N LYS A 70 -9.10 1.32 -8.14
CA LYS A 70 -10.00 2.14 -7.33
C LYS A 70 -11.41 1.57 -7.30
N GLY A 71 -11.89 1.10 -8.45
CA GLY A 71 -13.19 0.44 -8.55
C GLY A 71 -13.26 -0.81 -7.69
N LEU A 72 -12.19 -1.59 -7.67
CA LEU A 72 -12.12 -2.78 -6.82
C LEU A 72 -12.15 -2.40 -5.33
N PHE A 73 -11.45 -1.34 -4.94
CA PHE A 73 -11.49 -0.84 -3.57
C PHE A 73 -12.91 -0.45 -3.16
N ARG A 74 -13.63 0.27 -4.02
CA ARG A 74 -15.01 0.67 -3.76
C ARG A 74 -15.94 -0.54 -3.67
N LEU A 75 -15.78 -1.47 -4.61
CA LEU A 75 -16.61 -2.66 -4.67
C LEU A 75 -16.48 -3.54 -3.44
N THR A 76 -15.27 -3.65 -2.92
CA THR A 76 -14.98 -4.47 -1.74
C THR A 76 -15.04 -3.67 -0.44
N ARG A 77 -15.38 -2.38 -0.53
CA ARG A 77 -15.55 -1.49 0.63
C ARG A 77 -14.29 -1.33 1.46
N VAL A 78 -13.13 -1.37 0.82
CA VAL A 78 -11.85 -1.18 1.52
C VAL A 78 -11.26 0.21 1.32
N GLU A 79 -11.89 1.06 0.52
CA GLU A 79 -11.33 2.38 0.25
C GLU A 79 -11.19 3.25 1.50
N GLY A 80 -12.03 3.03 2.51
CA GLY A 80 -11.90 3.72 3.79
C GLY A 80 -10.77 3.21 4.66
N LEU A 81 -10.21 2.03 4.34
CA LEU A 81 -9.11 1.43 5.08
C LEU A 81 -7.76 1.73 4.44
N VAL A 82 -7.75 2.13 3.18
CA VAL A 82 -6.53 2.33 2.39
C VAL A 82 -6.35 3.81 2.13
N ASN A 83 -5.24 4.36 2.57
CA ASN A 83 -4.88 5.74 2.26
C ASN A 83 -4.34 5.79 0.84
N SER A 84 -5.14 6.30 -0.09
CA SER A 84 -4.83 6.31 -1.51
C SER A 84 -4.58 7.73 -2.00
N PHE A 85 -3.52 7.91 -2.79
CA PHE A 85 -3.11 9.20 -3.32
C PHE A 85 -2.86 9.09 -4.82
N ASP A 86 -2.98 10.22 -5.51
CA ASP A 86 -2.77 10.24 -6.96
C ASP A 86 -1.29 10.07 -7.34
N THR A 87 -0.39 10.52 -6.48
CA THR A 87 1.05 10.44 -6.75
C THR A 87 1.81 9.87 -5.56
N VAL A 88 2.99 9.33 -5.86
CA VAL A 88 3.90 8.85 -4.81
C VAL A 88 4.32 10.01 -3.91
N GLY A 89 4.55 11.20 -4.49
CA GLY A 89 4.93 12.37 -3.70
C GLY A 89 3.91 12.74 -2.64
N GLU A 90 2.63 12.71 -3.01
CA GLU A 90 1.56 12.99 -2.05
C GLU A 90 1.51 11.95 -0.94
N ALA A 91 1.66 10.67 -1.30
CA ALA A 91 1.68 9.58 -0.33
C ALA A 91 2.85 9.74 0.66
N VAL A 92 4.02 10.07 0.16
CA VAL A 92 5.20 10.28 0.99
C VAL A 92 4.98 11.45 1.95
N GLN A 93 4.43 12.57 1.45
CA GLN A 93 4.14 13.73 2.29
C GLN A 93 3.16 13.39 3.40
N TYR A 94 2.12 12.64 3.08
CA TYR A 94 1.15 12.20 4.08
C TYR A 94 1.82 11.38 5.19
N LEU A 95 2.66 10.43 4.82
CA LEU A 95 3.34 9.58 5.79
C LEU A 95 4.34 10.37 6.64
N GLN A 96 5.03 11.35 6.05
CA GLN A 96 5.94 12.21 6.77
C GLN A 96 5.21 13.06 7.80
N LYS A 97 4.04 13.59 7.43
CA LYS A 97 3.22 14.36 8.36
C LYS A 97 2.71 13.52 9.51
N GLN A 98 2.33 12.29 9.23
CA GLN A 98 1.87 11.38 10.28
C GLN A 98 2.99 11.06 11.25
N ALA A 99 4.20 10.80 10.75
CA ALA A 99 5.35 10.52 11.61
C ALA A 99 5.68 11.73 12.50
N ALA A 100 5.61 12.94 11.93
CA ALA A 100 5.88 14.17 12.68
C ALA A 100 4.79 14.46 13.72
N ALA A 101 3.54 14.12 13.40
CA ALA A 101 2.40 14.35 14.31
C ALA A 101 2.29 13.27 15.36
N SER A 102 2.92 12.14 15.15
CA SER A 102 2.88 11.04 16.10
C SER A 102 3.67 11.44 17.34
N PRO A 103 3.01 11.54 18.51
CA PRO A 103 3.71 11.98 19.72
C PRO A 103 4.63 10.88 20.21
N GLY A 104 5.77 10.75 19.61
CA GLY A 104 6.87 9.92 20.05
C GLY A 104 6.50 8.70 20.90
N ALA A 105 5.32 8.26 20.65
CA ALA A 105 4.77 7.19 21.46
C ALA A 105 5.55 5.93 21.26
#